data_844b85122ee84a7a6f5e8537ffe7ffeb
#
_entry.id   844b85122ee84a7a6f5e8537ffe7ffeb
#
_cell.length_a   1.000
_cell.length_b   1.000
_cell.length_c   1.000
_cell.angle_alpha   90.00
_cell.angle_beta   90.00
_cell.angle_gamma   90.00
#
_symmetry.space_group_name_H-M   'P 1'
#
loop_
_entity.id
_entity.type
_entity.pdbx_description
1 polymer ?
#
loop_
_entity_poly.entity_id
_entity_poly.type
_entity_poly.pdbx_seq_one_letter_code
_entity_poly.pdbx_strand_id
1 'polypeptide(L)'
;MRLKRIAALTASLALVASATACSSSSSSASSGGKVTLNYGIWDQTQEPAMKQIVAAFEKQNPNITVDIQVTPYTDYFTKLQTAASGGSAPDVFWMNGPNFQLYASNGQLMSLSNAGIDTSDYPSSMVNLYKYNGTQYGVPKDFDTVGLWYNKAIFKAAGVALPTANWTWADFQAAAAKLTDKSKGIYGVGATLEGQENYYNTIFQAGGTVISADGKSSGYDSAASISGLEFWTNLISKGDSPTLAQMNDTAPYDMFMSGKLAMFWGGSWDAVAFAANANTKTNADVTVLPEGVKRATVIHGLANVVYAKSAHPDQAEKFAAFLGSKQAADIEASTGTVIPAYNGTQQAWVKAYPQYDLQSFLDELSYAVPYPISKDTAAWNALETSNLTKAWDLSESVPTAASQLTTQMNAALAKEAQ
;
A
#
# COMPACT_ATOMS: atom_id res chain seq x y z
N MET A 1 8.17 27.32 68.27
CA MET A 1 9.32 27.73 69.09
C MET A 1 10.56 27.82 68.25
N ARG A 2 11.16 29.02 68.23
CA ARG A 2 12.55 29.44 67.90
C ARG A 2 13.07 29.08 66.48
N LEU A 3 13.13 29.99 65.50
CA LEU A 3 14.03 31.18 65.33
C LEU A 3 15.54 30.93 65.57
N LYS A 4 16.34 31.13 64.46
CA LYS A 4 17.53 32.00 64.36
C LYS A 4 18.18 31.72 63.02
N ARG A 5 18.20 32.58 61.98
CA ARG A 5 18.85 33.89 61.73
C ARG A 5 20.38 33.83 61.65
N ILE A 6 20.88 34.44 60.50
CA ILE A 6 22.07 35.29 60.33
C ILE A 6 23.26 34.50 59.71
N ALA A 7 24.04 34.95 58.74
CA ALA A 7 24.31 36.28 58.20
C ALA A 7 24.94 36.18 56.79
N ALA A 8 24.88 37.28 56.06
CA ALA A 8 25.56 37.61 54.83
C ALA A 8 27.06 37.94 55.02
N LEU A 9 27.86 37.75 54.01
CA LEU A 9 29.06 38.61 53.81
C LEU A 9 29.34 38.75 52.30
N THR A 10 29.38 39.97 51.89
CA THR A 10 29.78 40.57 50.61
C THR A 10 31.31 40.66 50.50
N ALA A 11 31.87 40.46 49.32
CA ALA A 11 33.10 41.14 48.90
C ALA A 11 33.20 41.23 47.38
N SER A 12 33.54 42.42 46.95
CA SER A 12 33.50 42.98 45.62
C SER A 12 34.78 42.87 44.81
N LEU A 13 34.62 43.12 43.47
CA LEU A 13 35.54 43.76 42.50
C LEU A 13 36.80 43.00 42.03
N ALA A 14 36.86 42.73 40.70
CA ALA A 14 37.78 43.50 39.83
C ALA A 14 37.49 43.24 38.35
N LEU A 15 37.24 44.27 37.59
CA LEU A 15 37.21 44.37 36.12
C LEU A 15 38.62 44.15 35.56
N VAL A 16 38.77 43.33 34.50
CA VAL A 16 39.77 43.59 33.46
C VAL A 16 39.13 43.35 32.11
N ALA A 17 38.93 44.39 31.35
CA ALA A 17 38.55 44.38 29.94
C ALA A 17 39.82 44.07 29.11
N SER A 18 39.69 43.07 28.21
CA SER A 18 40.64 42.91 27.10
C SER A 18 39.82 42.58 25.87
N ALA A 19 39.55 43.58 25.07
CA ALA A 19 39.00 43.44 23.72
C ALA A 19 40.12 42.90 22.80
N THR A 20 39.94 41.73 22.27
CA THR A 20 40.69 41.24 21.10
C THR A 20 39.67 40.85 20.03
N ALA A 21 39.51 41.72 19.06
CA ALA A 21 38.79 41.45 17.84
C ALA A 21 39.60 40.44 17.02
N CYS A 22 39.09 39.22 16.89
CA CYS A 22 39.47 38.32 15.82
C CYS A 22 38.26 38.09 14.95
N SER A 23 38.29 38.71 13.76
CA SER A 23 37.43 38.38 12.65
C SER A 23 37.71 36.89 12.26
N SER A 24 36.85 36.00 12.68
CA SER A 24 36.80 34.65 12.14
C SER A 24 35.71 34.62 11.08
N SER A 25 36.15 34.66 9.82
CA SER A 25 35.37 34.17 8.67
C SER A 25 34.79 32.81 9.05
N SER A 26 33.48 32.76 9.26
CA SER A 26 32.75 31.51 9.38
C SER A 26 32.77 30.84 8.01
N SER A 27 33.82 30.11 7.70
CA SER A 27 33.75 29.00 6.81
C SER A 27 32.82 27.99 7.49
N SER A 28 31.61 27.84 6.99
CA SER A 28 30.75 26.69 7.26
C SER A 28 31.46 25.43 6.76
N ALA A 29 32.35 24.90 7.62
CA ALA A 29 32.87 23.56 7.47
C ALA A 29 31.64 22.63 7.67
N SER A 30 31.15 22.06 6.60
CA SER A 30 30.31 20.89 6.61
C SER A 30 30.96 19.86 7.52
N SER A 31 30.46 19.72 8.74
CA SER A 31 30.90 18.71 9.68
C SER A 31 30.54 17.36 9.11
N GLY A 32 31.52 16.61 8.58
CA GLY A 32 31.38 15.25 8.09
C GLY A 32 31.10 14.23 9.21
N GLY A 33 30.16 14.53 10.10
CA GLY A 33 29.71 13.62 11.14
C GLY A 33 28.86 12.49 10.53
N LYS A 34 28.92 11.31 11.15
CA LYS A 34 28.02 10.20 10.79
C LYS A 34 26.58 10.60 11.10
N VAL A 35 25.69 10.33 10.13
CA VAL A 35 24.24 10.57 10.23
C VAL A 35 23.55 9.22 10.20
N THR A 36 22.55 9.03 11.07
CA THR A 36 21.64 7.88 10.99
C THR A 36 20.27 8.39 10.57
N LEU A 37 19.74 7.84 9.47
CA LEU A 37 18.38 8.06 9.01
C LEU A 37 17.47 6.94 9.49
N ASN A 38 16.26 7.29 9.92
CA ASN A 38 15.20 6.32 10.21
C ASN A 38 14.38 6.10 8.94
N TYR A 39 14.20 4.83 8.55
CA TYR A 39 13.43 4.43 7.38
C TYR A 39 12.23 3.59 7.79
N GLY A 40 11.02 4.15 7.70
CA GLY A 40 9.77 3.51 8.09
C GLY A 40 9.17 2.66 6.98
N ILE A 41 8.94 1.38 7.26
CA ILE A 41 8.26 0.44 6.34
C ILE A 41 7.20 -0.36 7.10
N TRP A 42 6.26 -1.03 6.40
CA TRP A 42 5.23 -1.82 7.09
C TRP A 42 5.24 -3.31 6.79
N ASP A 43 5.93 -3.77 5.75
CA ASP A 43 5.91 -5.16 5.35
C ASP A 43 7.20 -5.89 5.74
N GLN A 44 7.07 -6.80 6.71
CA GLN A 44 8.17 -7.63 7.19
C GLN A 44 8.76 -8.52 6.08
N THR A 45 7.94 -8.93 5.09
CA THR A 45 8.40 -9.81 4.00
C THR A 45 9.32 -9.08 3.04
N GLN A 46 9.20 -7.76 2.93
CA GLN A 46 10.03 -6.90 2.09
C GLN A 46 11.31 -6.41 2.79
N GLU A 47 11.40 -6.52 4.11
CA GLU A 47 12.58 -6.05 4.88
C GLU A 47 13.91 -6.59 4.34
N PRO A 48 14.07 -7.88 3.96
CA PRO A 48 15.32 -8.40 3.41
C PRO A 48 15.75 -7.71 2.11
N ALA A 49 14.80 -7.34 1.24
CA ALA A 49 15.08 -6.57 0.03
C ALA A 49 15.55 -5.15 0.37
N MET A 50 14.84 -4.48 1.28
CA MET A 50 15.19 -3.13 1.74
C MET A 50 16.57 -3.11 2.38
N LYS A 51 16.96 -4.12 3.17
CA LYS A 51 18.31 -4.25 3.73
C LYS A 51 19.40 -4.32 2.65
N GLN A 52 19.15 -5.00 1.54
CA GLN A 52 20.10 -5.05 0.41
C GLN A 52 20.23 -3.69 -0.27
N ILE A 53 19.12 -2.98 -0.46
CA ILE A 53 19.10 -1.62 -1.02
C ILE A 53 19.82 -0.64 -0.10
N VAL A 54 19.55 -0.68 1.20
CA VAL A 54 20.24 0.12 2.22
C VAL A 54 21.75 -0.14 2.21
N ALA A 55 22.18 -1.40 2.20
CA ALA A 55 23.61 -1.74 2.16
C ALA A 55 24.30 -1.21 0.88
N ALA A 56 23.59 -1.21 -0.27
CA ALA A 56 24.10 -0.62 -1.51
C ALA A 56 24.22 0.90 -1.43
N PHE A 57 23.27 1.57 -0.77
CA PHE A 57 23.31 3.02 -0.51
C PHE A 57 24.45 3.41 0.43
N GLU A 58 24.58 2.73 1.58
CA GLU A 58 25.61 3.00 2.59
C GLU A 58 27.03 2.81 2.06
N LYS A 59 27.23 1.81 1.18
CA LYS A 59 28.51 1.60 0.49
C LYS A 59 28.93 2.81 -0.33
N GLN A 60 28.00 3.55 -0.90
CA GLN A 60 28.25 4.77 -1.68
C GLN A 60 28.29 6.03 -0.79
N ASN A 61 27.77 5.92 0.44
CA ASN A 61 27.60 7.03 1.37
C ASN A 61 28.08 6.63 2.79
N PRO A 62 29.38 6.42 3.01
CA PRO A 62 29.91 5.81 4.24
C PRO A 62 29.67 6.62 5.52
N ASN A 63 29.25 7.87 5.38
CA ASN A 63 28.89 8.74 6.51
C ASN A 63 27.37 8.74 6.82
N ILE A 64 26.56 7.98 6.07
CA ILE A 64 25.12 7.85 6.30
C ILE A 64 24.83 6.38 6.61
N THR A 65 24.14 6.16 7.72
CA THR A 65 23.58 4.85 8.10
C THR A 65 22.06 4.94 8.04
N VAL A 66 21.39 3.85 7.67
CA VAL A 66 19.92 3.80 7.59
C VAL A 66 19.40 2.70 8.52
N ASP A 67 18.58 3.09 9.49
CA ASP A 67 17.87 2.18 10.40
C ASP A 67 16.46 1.90 9.88
N ILE A 68 16.20 0.64 9.51
CA ILE A 68 14.89 0.21 9.00
C ILE A 68 13.97 -0.09 10.18
N GLN A 69 12.84 0.60 10.22
CA GLN A 69 11.82 0.46 11.26
C GLN A 69 10.57 -0.17 10.67
N VAL A 70 10.29 -1.43 11.03
CA VAL A 70 9.10 -2.15 10.57
C VAL A 70 7.97 -1.95 11.56
N THR A 71 6.84 -1.42 11.08
CA THR A 71 5.57 -1.31 11.84
C THR A 71 4.47 -2.02 11.05
N PRO A 72 3.78 -3.03 11.60
CA PRO A 72 2.70 -3.72 10.89
C PRO A 72 1.67 -2.76 10.30
N TYR A 73 1.17 -3.05 9.11
CA TYR A 73 0.27 -2.16 8.35
C TYR A 73 -0.95 -1.69 9.15
N THR A 74 -1.53 -2.58 9.95
CA THR A 74 -2.67 -2.26 10.82
C THR A 74 -2.44 -1.09 11.78
N ASP A 75 -1.19 -0.89 12.21
CA ASP A 75 -0.78 0.16 13.14
C ASP A 75 -0.04 1.32 12.46
N TYR A 76 0.45 1.09 11.24
CA TYR A 76 1.43 1.96 10.60
C TYR A 76 0.96 3.40 10.48
N PHE A 77 -0.17 3.64 9.84
CA PHE A 77 -0.65 5.00 9.61
C PHE A 77 -1.12 5.69 10.89
N THR A 78 -1.67 4.96 11.86
CA THR A 78 -2.02 5.53 13.17
C THR A 78 -0.78 6.02 13.93
N LYS A 79 0.28 5.21 13.95
CA LYS A 79 1.55 5.58 14.58
C LYS A 79 2.26 6.69 13.80
N LEU A 80 2.29 6.60 12.46
CA LEU A 80 2.91 7.58 11.59
C LEU A 80 2.24 8.95 11.73
N GLN A 81 0.91 9.02 11.76
CA GLN A 81 0.17 10.27 11.94
C GLN A 81 0.50 10.94 13.27
N THR A 82 0.56 10.15 14.34
CA THR A 82 0.95 10.64 15.67
C THR A 82 2.39 11.18 15.66
N ALA A 83 3.32 10.41 15.10
CA ALA A 83 4.73 10.78 15.02
C ALA A 83 4.95 12.02 14.13
N ALA A 84 4.30 12.10 12.97
CA ALA A 84 4.41 13.24 12.07
C ALA A 84 3.86 14.53 12.70
N SER A 85 2.75 14.44 13.41
CA SER A 85 2.18 15.57 14.16
C SER A 85 3.08 16.01 15.31
N GLY A 86 3.72 15.06 15.99
CA GLY A 86 4.64 15.27 17.12
C GLY A 86 6.07 15.68 16.71
N GLY A 87 6.40 15.68 15.42
CA GLY A 87 7.74 16.04 14.96
C GLY A 87 8.79 14.92 15.06
N SER A 88 8.35 13.65 15.15
CA SER A 88 9.20 12.47 15.36
C SER A 88 8.96 11.35 14.34
N ALA A 89 8.38 11.67 13.17
CA ALA A 89 8.26 10.69 12.10
C ALA A 89 9.65 10.25 11.57
N PRO A 90 9.75 9.03 11.00
CA PRO A 90 10.97 8.61 10.31
C PRO A 90 11.39 9.62 9.24
N ASP A 91 12.69 9.72 8.96
CA ASP A 91 13.23 10.68 7.97
C ASP A 91 12.73 10.36 6.56
N VAL A 92 12.68 9.07 6.22
CA VAL A 92 12.12 8.53 4.97
C VAL A 92 11.14 7.43 5.33
N PHE A 93 10.03 7.33 4.62
CA PHE A 93 9.05 6.29 4.91
C PHE A 93 8.18 5.95 3.71
N TRP A 94 7.59 4.75 3.75
CA TRP A 94 6.62 4.33 2.76
C TRP A 94 5.31 5.09 2.88
N MET A 95 4.76 5.41 1.72
CA MET A 95 3.47 6.08 1.60
C MET A 95 2.63 5.36 0.54
N ASN A 96 1.35 5.17 0.83
CA ASN A 96 0.36 4.67 -0.12
C ASN A 96 -0.56 5.79 -0.63
N GLY A 97 -1.26 5.52 -1.73
CA GLY A 97 -2.17 6.47 -2.36
C GLY A 97 -3.27 7.00 -1.41
N PRO A 98 -3.97 6.15 -0.64
CA PRO A 98 -5.04 6.57 0.27
C PRO A 98 -4.64 7.64 1.30
N ASN A 99 -3.40 7.64 1.75
CA ASN A 99 -2.91 8.56 2.78
C ASN A 99 -2.11 9.73 2.23
N PHE A 100 -1.60 9.62 1.00
CA PHE A 100 -0.64 10.57 0.45
C PHE A 100 -1.14 12.02 0.44
N GLN A 101 -2.35 12.24 -0.11
CA GLN A 101 -2.89 13.59 -0.27
C GLN A 101 -3.05 14.32 1.06
N LEU A 102 -3.45 13.60 2.12
CA LEU A 102 -3.60 14.14 3.46
C LEU A 102 -2.25 14.62 4.01
N TYR A 103 -1.20 13.81 3.89
CA TYR A 103 0.14 14.18 4.37
C TYR A 103 0.74 15.34 3.57
N ALA A 104 0.60 15.32 2.25
CA ALA A 104 1.11 16.38 1.38
C ALA A 104 0.39 17.73 1.63
N SER A 105 -0.95 17.71 1.73
CA SER A 105 -1.75 18.92 1.99
C SER A 105 -1.49 19.55 3.36
N ASN A 106 -1.10 18.74 4.35
CA ASN A 106 -0.76 19.20 5.69
C ASN A 106 0.72 19.58 5.86
N GLY A 107 1.50 19.63 4.76
CA GLY A 107 2.91 20.03 4.79
C GLY A 107 3.81 19.08 5.57
N GLN A 108 3.44 17.80 5.67
CA GLN A 108 4.23 16.81 6.38
C GLN A 108 5.33 16.19 5.48
N LEU A 109 5.25 16.40 4.16
CA LEU A 109 6.19 15.83 3.20
C LEU A 109 7.09 16.91 2.61
N MET A 110 8.35 16.55 2.36
CA MET A 110 9.31 17.41 1.66
C MET A 110 9.13 17.25 0.15
N SER A 111 9.20 18.37 -0.59
CA SER A 111 9.20 18.34 -2.06
C SER A 111 10.45 17.64 -2.58
N LEU A 112 10.26 16.71 -3.52
CA LEU A 112 11.35 15.99 -4.20
C LEU A 112 11.55 16.47 -5.64
N SER A 113 10.98 17.61 -6.01
CA SER A 113 11.09 18.14 -7.38
C SER A 113 12.53 18.46 -7.81
N ASN A 114 13.44 18.70 -6.85
CA ASN A 114 14.84 19.00 -7.09
C ASN A 114 15.79 17.86 -6.71
N ALA A 115 15.27 16.70 -6.33
CA ALA A 115 16.06 15.55 -5.88
C ALA A 115 16.83 14.83 -7.00
N GLY A 116 16.76 15.33 -8.23
CA GLY A 116 17.44 14.72 -9.38
C GLY A 116 16.79 13.42 -9.88
N ILE A 117 15.51 13.19 -9.54
CA ILE A 117 14.74 12.02 -9.95
C ILE A 117 14.13 12.29 -11.32
N ASP A 118 14.46 11.45 -12.31
CA ASP A 118 13.81 11.52 -13.62
C ASP A 118 12.46 10.77 -13.57
N THR A 119 11.37 11.53 -13.56
CA THR A 119 10.02 10.93 -13.50
C THR A 119 9.62 10.22 -14.78
N SER A 120 10.35 10.36 -15.90
CA SER A 120 10.10 9.59 -17.13
C SER A 120 10.49 8.11 -17.02
N ASP A 121 11.28 7.78 -16.00
CA ASP A 121 11.68 6.40 -15.71
C ASP A 121 10.56 5.56 -15.08
N TYR A 122 9.36 6.14 -14.84
CA TYR A 122 8.25 5.47 -14.16
C TYR A 122 6.95 5.57 -14.95
N PRO A 123 5.98 4.65 -14.71
CA PRO A 123 4.63 4.80 -15.23
C PRO A 123 4.01 6.14 -14.79
N SER A 124 3.43 6.88 -15.73
CA SER A 124 2.85 8.20 -15.44
C SER A 124 1.74 8.18 -14.40
N SER A 125 0.99 7.07 -14.29
CA SER A 125 -0.01 6.84 -13.26
C SER A 125 0.62 6.86 -11.85
N MET A 126 1.76 6.21 -11.66
CA MET A 126 2.48 6.17 -10.40
C MET A 126 3.11 7.52 -10.05
N VAL A 127 3.68 8.21 -11.04
CA VAL A 127 4.20 9.57 -10.84
C VAL A 127 3.08 10.52 -10.40
N ASN A 128 1.93 10.47 -11.07
CA ASN A 128 0.80 11.36 -10.77
C ASN A 128 0.14 11.06 -9.43
N LEU A 129 0.13 9.79 -8.99
CA LEU A 129 -0.40 9.38 -7.69
C LEU A 129 0.30 10.11 -6.53
N TYR A 130 1.59 10.43 -6.68
CA TYR A 130 2.43 11.03 -5.65
C TYR A 130 2.80 12.49 -5.93
N LYS A 131 1.92 13.18 -6.70
CA LYS A 131 1.93 14.64 -6.87
C LYS A 131 0.81 15.29 -6.06
N TYR A 132 1.13 16.45 -5.49
CA TYR A 132 0.15 17.34 -4.89
C TYR A 132 0.35 18.75 -5.43
N ASN A 133 -0.71 19.38 -5.97
CA ASN A 133 -0.66 20.70 -6.59
C ASN A 133 0.50 20.87 -7.60
N GLY A 134 0.75 19.83 -8.42
CA GLY A 134 1.80 19.83 -9.44
C GLY A 134 3.22 19.55 -8.93
N THR A 135 3.43 19.50 -7.61
CA THR A 135 4.72 19.22 -6.97
C THR A 135 4.86 17.72 -6.67
N GLN A 136 6.03 17.14 -6.98
CA GLN A 136 6.36 15.75 -6.64
C GLN A 136 6.83 15.65 -5.20
N TYR A 137 6.22 14.75 -4.41
CA TYR A 137 6.57 14.48 -3.02
C TYR A 137 6.98 13.03 -2.77
N GLY A 138 6.62 12.11 -3.63
CA GLY A 138 6.98 10.70 -3.47
C GLY A 138 7.73 10.17 -4.68
N VAL A 139 8.71 9.31 -4.42
CA VAL A 139 9.42 8.52 -5.44
C VAL A 139 8.68 7.21 -5.60
N PRO A 140 8.09 6.91 -6.76
CA PRO A 140 7.46 5.61 -6.97
C PRO A 140 8.45 4.47 -6.67
N LYS A 141 8.04 3.54 -5.82
CA LYS A 141 8.83 2.39 -5.42
C LYS A 141 8.46 1.17 -6.25
N ASP A 142 7.19 0.83 -6.22
CA ASP A 142 6.61 -0.33 -6.87
C ASP A 142 5.25 0.03 -7.47
N PHE A 143 4.68 -0.92 -8.19
CA PHE A 143 3.25 -0.95 -8.48
C PHE A 143 2.72 -2.38 -8.33
N ASP A 144 1.43 -2.50 -8.24
CA ASP A 144 0.72 -3.76 -8.12
C ASP A 144 -0.54 -3.76 -9.00
N THR A 145 -0.95 -4.93 -9.40
CA THR A 145 -2.28 -5.25 -9.91
C THR A 145 -2.83 -6.45 -9.15
N VAL A 146 -4.08 -6.77 -9.33
CA VAL A 146 -4.77 -7.86 -8.65
C VAL A 146 -5.04 -8.99 -9.64
N GLY A 147 -4.57 -10.20 -9.31
CA GLY A 147 -4.75 -11.40 -10.12
C GLY A 147 -5.62 -12.46 -9.44
N LEU A 148 -6.03 -13.44 -10.21
CA LEU A 148 -6.75 -14.61 -9.73
C LEU A 148 -5.73 -15.71 -9.37
N TRP A 149 -5.39 -15.83 -8.10
CA TRP A 149 -4.66 -16.97 -7.57
C TRP A 149 -5.56 -18.18 -7.45
N TYR A 150 -5.08 -19.38 -7.80
CA TYR A 150 -5.85 -20.61 -7.74
C TYR A 150 -5.01 -21.80 -7.28
N ASN A 151 -5.66 -22.76 -6.61
CA ASN A 151 -5.03 -23.97 -6.08
C ASN A 151 -5.24 -25.14 -7.06
N LYS A 152 -4.20 -25.49 -7.81
CA LYS A 152 -4.20 -26.59 -8.82
C LYS A 152 -4.63 -27.93 -8.24
N ALA A 153 -4.29 -28.21 -6.97
CA ALA A 153 -4.63 -29.49 -6.34
C ALA A 153 -6.14 -29.58 -6.06
N ILE A 154 -6.78 -28.50 -5.60
CA ILE A 154 -8.23 -28.47 -5.35
C ILE A 154 -8.99 -28.60 -6.68
N PHE A 155 -8.58 -27.85 -7.72
CA PHE A 155 -9.17 -27.97 -9.06
C PHE A 155 -9.08 -29.39 -9.61
N LYS A 156 -7.91 -30.01 -9.51
CA LYS A 156 -7.69 -31.40 -9.93
C LYS A 156 -8.58 -32.39 -9.16
N ALA A 157 -8.66 -32.24 -7.83
CA ALA A 157 -9.47 -33.12 -6.99
C ALA A 157 -10.97 -33.02 -7.29
N ALA A 158 -11.46 -31.85 -7.67
CA ALA A 158 -12.85 -31.61 -8.06
C ALA A 158 -13.15 -31.90 -9.54
N GLY A 159 -12.13 -32.22 -10.35
CA GLY A 159 -12.29 -32.43 -11.80
C GLY A 159 -12.71 -31.16 -12.56
N VAL A 160 -12.35 -29.98 -12.05
CA VAL A 160 -12.64 -28.69 -12.67
C VAL A 160 -11.41 -28.24 -13.48
N ALA A 161 -11.64 -27.74 -14.70
CA ALA A 161 -10.55 -27.18 -15.52
C ALA A 161 -9.96 -25.93 -14.87
N LEU A 162 -8.64 -25.74 -14.99
CA LEU A 162 -7.94 -24.58 -14.46
C LEU A 162 -8.45 -23.28 -15.12
N PRO A 163 -8.41 -22.14 -14.41
CA PRO A 163 -8.81 -20.87 -14.98
C PRO A 163 -7.87 -20.47 -16.13
N THR A 164 -8.41 -19.70 -17.06
CA THR A 164 -7.69 -19.15 -18.20
C THR A 164 -7.91 -17.63 -18.27
N ALA A 165 -7.08 -16.94 -19.02
CA ALA A 165 -7.23 -15.51 -19.25
C ALA A 165 -8.59 -15.09 -19.88
N ASN A 166 -9.35 -16.03 -20.40
CA ASN A 166 -10.65 -15.76 -21.03
C ASN A 166 -11.86 -16.04 -20.11
N TRP A 167 -11.61 -16.36 -18.84
CA TRP A 167 -12.70 -16.56 -17.90
C TRP A 167 -13.55 -15.29 -17.72
N THR A 168 -14.86 -15.51 -17.64
CA THR A 168 -15.85 -14.50 -17.28
C THR A 168 -16.28 -14.66 -15.81
N TRP A 169 -17.03 -13.69 -15.30
CA TRP A 169 -17.69 -13.81 -13.99
C TRP A 169 -18.54 -15.08 -13.88
N ALA A 170 -19.23 -15.46 -14.97
CA ALA A 170 -20.05 -16.67 -14.98
C ALA A 170 -19.21 -17.92 -14.83
N ASP A 171 -18.07 -18.02 -15.51
CA ASP A 171 -17.13 -19.14 -15.41
C ASP A 171 -16.55 -19.23 -13.98
N PHE A 172 -16.14 -18.09 -13.41
CA PHE A 172 -15.63 -18.00 -12.06
C PHE A 172 -16.64 -18.46 -11.01
N GLN A 173 -17.89 -17.98 -11.08
CA GLN A 173 -18.96 -18.36 -10.14
C GLN A 173 -19.32 -19.84 -10.29
N ALA A 174 -19.39 -20.36 -11.51
CA ALA A 174 -19.65 -21.76 -11.76
C ALA A 174 -18.53 -22.67 -11.23
N ALA A 175 -17.27 -22.23 -11.34
CA ALA A 175 -16.14 -22.91 -10.77
C ALA A 175 -16.17 -22.86 -9.23
N ALA A 176 -16.44 -21.69 -8.63
CA ALA A 176 -16.54 -21.54 -7.19
C ALA A 176 -17.54 -22.52 -6.56
N ALA A 177 -18.72 -22.62 -7.16
CA ALA A 177 -19.75 -23.58 -6.72
C ALA A 177 -19.27 -25.05 -6.78
N LYS A 178 -18.59 -25.45 -7.87
CA LYS A 178 -18.08 -26.82 -8.03
C LYS A 178 -16.89 -27.15 -7.14
N LEU A 179 -16.08 -26.15 -6.79
CA LEU A 179 -14.87 -26.30 -5.98
C LEU A 179 -15.16 -26.28 -4.47
N THR A 180 -16.37 -25.83 -4.09
CA THR A 180 -16.78 -25.79 -2.68
C THR A 180 -17.08 -27.21 -2.17
N ASP A 181 -16.35 -27.64 -1.15
CA ASP A 181 -16.59 -28.89 -0.42
C ASP A 181 -16.66 -28.63 1.08
N LYS A 182 -17.87 -28.32 1.54
CA LYS A 182 -18.12 -27.99 2.97
C LYS A 182 -17.75 -29.14 3.92
N SER A 183 -17.79 -30.39 3.44
CA SER A 183 -17.41 -31.56 4.25
C SER A 183 -15.93 -31.58 4.61
N LYS A 184 -15.10 -30.94 3.77
CA LYS A 184 -13.64 -30.77 3.98
C LYS A 184 -13.27 -29.38 4.49
N GLY A 185 -14.25 -28.47 4.66
CA GLY A 185 -14.01 -27.08 4.99
C GLY A 185 -13.28 -26.33 3.88
N ILE A 186 -13.55 -26.70 2.60
CA ILE A 186 -12.99 -26.04 1.43
C ILE A 186 -14.08 -25.17 0.81
N TYR A 187 -13.73 -23.92 0.48
CA TYR A 187 -14.60 -22.99 -0.23
C TYR A 187 -14.02 -22.67 -1.61
N GLY A 188 -14.89 -22.33 -2.54
CA GLY A 188 -14.50 -21.95 -3.90
C GLY A 188 -13.66 -20.69 -3.93
N VAL A 189 -14.01 -19.70 -3.10
CA VAL A 189 -13.33 -18.39 -3.02
C VAL A 189 -13.53 -17.75 -1.66
N GLY A 190 -12.69 -16.78 -1.29
CA GLY A 190 -12.91 -15.86 -0.17
C GLY A 190 -13.44 -14.51 -0.66
N ALA A 191 -14.68 -14.16 -0.31
CA ALA A 191 -15.28 -12.88 -0.64
C ALA A 191 -14.91 -11.82 0.41
N THR A 192 -13.65 -11.41 0.45
CA THR A 192 -13.12 -10.46 1.45
C THR A 192 -13.83 -9.11 1.33
N LEU A 193 -14.19 -8.51 2.45
CA LEU A 193 -14.66 -7.12 2.49
C LEU A 193 -13.46 -6.18 2.38
N GLU A 194 -12.93 -6.05 1.18
CA GLU A 194 -11.73 -5.26 0.90
C GLU A 194 -11.85 -4.63 -0.50
N GLY A 195 -11.46 -3.36 -0.64
CA GLY A 195 -11.63 -2.60 -1.88
C GLY A 195 -10.65 -3.03 -2.95
N GLN A 196 -9.37 -2.90 -2.69
CA GLN A 196 -8.32 -3.04 -3.69
C GLN A 196 -8.26 -4.43 -4.31
N GLU A 197 -8.33 -5.48 -3.49
CA GLU A 197 -8.25 -6.86 -3.97
C GLU A 197 -9.59 -7.37 -4.51
N ASN A 198 -10.71 -6.88 -3.98
CA ASN A 198 -12.02 -7.45 -4.25
C ASN A 198 -12.98 -6.46 -4.97
N TYR A 199 -13.76 -5.67 -4.22
CA TYR A 199 -14.94 -5.04 -4.81
C TYR A 199 -14.66 -3.82 -5.70
N TYR A 200 -13.53 -3.14 -5.61
CA TYR A 200 -13.21 -2.10 -6.61
C TYR A 200 -13.05 -2.71 -8.01
N ASN A 201 -12.37 -3.85 -8.09
CA ASN A 201 -12.20 -4.54 -9.37
C ASN A 201 -13.57 -4.88 -10.00
N THR A 202 -14.46 -5.47 -9.22
CA THR A 202 -15.80 -5.86 -9.73
C THR A 202 -16.69 -4.65 -10.02
N ILE A 203 -16.61 -3.57 -9.25
CA ILE A 203 -17.26 -2.30 -9.57
C ILE A 203 -16.80 -1.78 -10.95
N PHE A 204 -15.48 -1.72 -11.17
CA PHE A 204 -14.92 -1.25 -12.45
C PHE A 204 -15.24 -2.20 -13.61
N GLN A 205 -15.19 -3.51 -13.37
CA GLN A 205 -15.57 -4.53 -14.36
C GLN A 205 -17.04 -4.47 -14.74
N ALA A 206 -17.92 -4.06 -13.83
CA ALA A 206 -19.33 -3.82 -14.11
C ALA A 206 -19.59 -2.50 -14.85
N GLY A 207 -18.56 -1.64 -15.00
CA GLY A 207 -18.68 -0.30 -15.57
C GLY A 207 -19.10 0.78 -14.58
N GLY A 208 -19.08 0.47 -13.26
CA GLY A 208 -19.33 1.40 -12.17
C GLY A 208 -18.10 2.23 -11.80
N THR A 209 -18.24 3.04 -10.77
CA THR A 209 -17.17 3.86 -10.19
C THR A 209 -17.29 3.89 -8.68
N VAL A 210 -16.17 4.07 -7.99
CA VAL A 210 -16.12 4.28 -6.54
C VAL A 210 -16.30 5.76 -6.21
N ILE A 211 -15.59 6.61 -6.95
CA ILE A 211 -15.63 8.07 -6.84
C ILE A 211 -15.69 8.67 -8.24
N SER A 212 -16.35 9.80 -8.40
CA SER A 212 -16.40 10.53 -9.67
C SER A 212 -15.00 11.01 -10.09
N ALA A 213 -14.79 11.22 -11.39
CA ALA A 213 -13.51 11.63 -11.95
C ALA A 213 -12.99 12.98 -11.40
N ASP A 214 -13.90 13.85 -10.93
CA ASP A 214 -13.56 15.13 -10.29
C ASP A 214 -13.37 15.02 -8.77
N GLY A 215 -13.45 13.79 -8.20
CA GLY A 215 -13.25 13.50 -6.79
C GLY A 215 -14.35 14.02 -5.85
N LYS A 216 -15.51 14.44 -6.37
CA LYS A 216 -16.51 15.19 -5.58
C LYS A 216 -17.73 14.38 -5.16
N SER A 217 -17.96 13.23 -5.76
CA SER A 217 -19.13 12.40 -5.47
C SER A 217 -18.82 10.92 -5.49
N SER A 218 -19.52 10.19 -4.63
CA SER A 218 -19.53 8.73 -4.58
C SER A 218 -20.24 8.15 -5.81
N GLY A 219 -19.76 7.02 -6.29
CA GLY A 219 -20.39 6.25 -7.37
C GLY A 219 -21.02 4.93 -6.91
N TYR A 220 -21.11 4.68 -5.61
CA TYR A 220 -21.53 3.39 -5.06
C TYR A 220 -23.00 3.02 -5.33
N ASP A 221 -23.91 3.97 -5.41
CA ASP A 221 -25.34 3.73 -5.61
C ASP A 221 -25.77 3.57 -7.08
N SER A 222 -24.82 3.60 -8.01
CA SER A 222 -25.11 3.28 -9.41
C SER A 222 -25.42 1.79 -9.57
N ALA A 223 -26.32 1.45 -10.52
CA ALA A 223 -26.67 0.05 -10.79
C ALA A 223 -25.45 -0.82 -11.13
N ALA A 224 -24.45 -0.24 -11.81
CA ALA A 224 -23.21 -0.94 -12.14
C ALA A 224 -22.36 -1.21 -10.89
N SER A 225 -22.21 -0.23 -9.99
CA SER A 225 -21.44 -0.41 -8.75
C SER A 225 -22.14 -1.40 -7.82
N ILE A 226 -23.47 -1.33 -7.69
CA ILE A 226 -24.27 -2.31 -6.95
C ILE A 226 -24.04 -3.72 -7.49
N SER A 227 -24.07 -3.92 -8.82
CA SER A 227 -23.79 -5.22 -9.44
C SER A 227 -22.37 -5.74 -9.10
N GLY A 228 -21.37 -4.86 -9.05
CA GLY A 228 -20.02 -5.21 -8.63
C GLY A 228 -19.93 -5.67 -7.17
N LEU A 229 -20.68 -5.05 -6.27
CA LEU A 229 -20.77 -5.46 -4.86
C LEU A 229 -21.57 -6.77 -4.71
N GLU A 230 -22.67 -6.92 -5.42
CA GLU A 230 -23.51 -8.13 -5.41
C GLU A 230 -22.76 -9.35 -5.93
N PHE A 231 -21.77 -9.19 -6.80
CA PHE A 231 -20.90 -10.30 -7.22
C PHE A 231 -20.34 -11.07 -6.02
N TRP A 232 -19.86 -10.37 -4.99
CA TRP A 232 -19.26 -10.95 -3.79
C TRP A 232 -20.30 -11.46 -2.80
N THR A 233 -21.31 -10.67 -2.49
CA THR A 233 -22.36 -11.06 -1.51
C THR A 233 -23.17 -12.25 -1.99
N ASN A 234 -23.34 -12.43 -3.31
CA ASN A 234 -23.96 -13.61 -3.89
C ASN A 234 -23.12 -14.88 -3.68
N LEU A 235 -21.80 -14.82 -3.70
CA LEU A 235 -20.93 -15.96 -3.39
C LEU A 235 -21.04 -16.36 -1.91
N ILE A 236 -21.16 -15.39 -1.00
CA ILE A 236 -21.40 -15.65 0.42
C ILE A 236 -22.78 -16.30 0.62
N SER A 237 -23.82 -15.72 0.03
CA SER A 237 -25.21 -16.20 0.21
C SER A 237 -25.44 -17.61 -0.33
N LYS A 238 -24.74 -18.00 -1.41
CA LYS A 238 -24.74 -19.36 -1.97
C LYS A 238 -23.89 -20.32 -1.14
N GLY A 239 -23.02 -19.79 -0.28
CA GLY A 239 -22.08 -20.56 0.51
C GLY A 239 -20.88 -21.08 -0.28
N ASP A 240 -20.57 -20.44 -1.41
CA ASP A 240 -19.36 -20.68 -2.21
C ASP A 240 -18.15 -19.94 -1.63
N SER A 241 -18.41 -18.99 -0.75
CA SER A 241 -17.44 -18.28 0.11
C SER A 241 -17.76 -18.56 1.59
N PRO A 242 -16.77 -18.49 2.49
CA PRO A 242 -17.02 -18.39 3.94
C PRO A 242 -17.90 -17.20 4.25
N THR A 243 -18.60 -17.22 5.38
CA THR A 243 -19.29 -16.04 5.92
C THR A 243 -18.31 -14.98 6.37
N LEU A 244 -18.77 -13.73 6.47
CA LEU A 244 -17.93 -12.63 7.00
C LEU A 244 -17.32 -12.97 8.37
N ALA A 245 -18.11 -13.58 9.28
CA ALA A 245 -17.60 -13.99 10.59
C ALA A 245 -16.46 -15.01 10.48
N GLN A 246 -16.57 -16.01 9.59
CA GLN A 246 -15.51 -17.00 9.35
C GLN A 246 -14.26 -16.36 8.74
N MET A 247 -14.43 -15.37 7.86
CA MET A 247 -13.31 -14.64 7.27
C MET A 247 -12.63 -13.68 8.27
N ASN A 248 -13.36 -13.21 9.28
CA ASN A 248 -12.79 -12.45 10.39
C ASN A 248 -12.01 -13.34 11.37
N ASP A 249 -12.46 -14.59 11.57
CA ASP A 249 -11.75 -15.56 12.42
C ASP A 249 -10.47 -16.07 11.75
N THR A 250 -10.51 -16.29 10.44
CA THR A 250 -9.36 -16.73 9.63
C THR A 250 -9.39 -15.98 8.30
N ALA A 251 -8.40 -15.14 8.07
CA ALA A 251 -8.33 -14.32 6.87
C ALA A 251 -8.31 -15.21 5.60
N PRO A 252 -9.03 -14.83 4.52
CA PRO A 252 -9.01 -15.55 3.24
C PRO A 252 -7.60 -15.83 2.70
N TYR A 253 -6.67 -14.91 2.90
CA TYR A 253 -5.25 -15.09 2.62
C TYR A 253 -4.67 -16.35 3.31
N ASP A 254 -4.88 -16.50 4.62
CA ASP A 254 -4.41 -17.65 5.39
C ASP A 254 -5.16 -18.94 5.01
N MET A 255 -6.46 -18.82 4.70
CA MET A 255 -7.25 -19.94 4.18
C MET A 255 -6.71 -20.44 2.83
N PHE A 256 -6.29 -19.54 1.93
CA PHE A 256 -5.67 -19.92 0.66
C PHE A 256 -4.32 -20.58 0.89
N MET A 257 -3.46 -20.02 1.73
CA MET A 257 -2.17 -20.60 2.09
C MET A 257 -2.28 -21.99 2.74
N SER A 258 -3.34 -22.23 3.51
CA SER A 258 -3.60 -23.52 4.15
C SER A 258 -4.37 -24.52 3.26
N GLY A 259 -4.74 -24.15 2.01
CA GLY A 259 -5.48 -25.01 1.09
C GLY A 259 -6.96 -25.14 1.45
N LYS A 260 -7.55 -24.15 2.08
CA LYS A 260 -8.98 -24.06 2.39
C LYS A 260 -9.77 -23.18 1.43
N LEU A 261 -9.10 -22.48 0.53
CA LEU A 261 -9.71 -21.80 -0.61
C LEU A 261 -9.17 -22.36 -1.92
N ALA A 262 -10.05 -22.55 -2.90
CA ALA A 262 -9.68 -22.96 -4.25
C ALA A 262 -9.18 -21.79 -5.08
N MET A 263 -9.76 -20.60 -4.88
CA MET A 263 -9.45 -19.35 -5.58
C MET A 263 -9.32 -18.20 -4.58
N PHE A 264 -8.43 -17.26 -4.89
CA PHE A 264 -8.19 -16.07 -4.10
C PHE A 264 -7.84 -14.90 -5.03
N TRP A 265 -8.54 -13.77 -4.90
CA TRP A 265 -8.11 -12.55 -5.54
C TRP A 265 -7.10 -11.88 -4.65
N GLY A 266 -5.90 -11.69 -5.16
CA GLY A 266 -4.79 -11.15 -4.38
C GLY A 266 -3.81 -10.40 -5.27
N GLY A 267 -3.01 -9.54 -4.64
CA GLY A 267 -2.07 -8.69 -5.33
C GLY A 267 -0.79 -9.40 -5.76
N SER A 268 0.00 -8.71 -6.58
CA SER A 268 1.31 -9.18 -7.02
C SER A 268 2.30 -9.36 -5.85
N TRP A 269 2.10 -8.66 -4.73
CA TRP A 269 2.91 -8.74 -3.51
C TRP A 269 2.79 -10.09 -2.77
N ASP A 270 1.75 -10.88 -3.04
CA ASP A 270 1.55 -12.18 -2.39
C ASP A 270 2.54 -13.24 -2.88
N ALA A 271 3.13 -13.04 -4.06
CA ALA A 271 4.00 -14.02 -4.71
C ALA A 271 5.15 -14.49 -3.81
N VAL A 272 5.78 -13.58 -3.06
CA VAL A 272 6.91 -13.90 -2.17
C VAL A 272 6.48 -14.81 -1.02
N ALA A 273 5.34 -14.52 -0.39
CA ALA A 273 4.83 -15.30 0.73
C ALA A 273 4.29 -16.67 0.25
N PHE A 274 3.59 -16.69 -0.88
CA PHE A 274 3.10 -17.94 -1.48
C PHE A 274 4.24 -18.86 -1.93
N ALA A 275 5.35 -18.31 -2.43
CA ALA A 275 6.54 -19.07 -2.76
C ALA A 275 7.28 -19.64 -1.54
N ALA A 276 7.15 -19.00 -0.38
CA ALA A 276 7.72 -19.46 0.87
C ALA A 276 6.84 -20.53 1.58
N ASN A 277 5.53 -20.54 1.34
CA ASN A 277 4.59 -21.43 1.99
C ASN A 277 4.59 -22.82 1.32
N ALA A 278 4.62 -23.90 2.11
CA ALA A 278 4.76 -25.28 1.62
C ALA A 278 3.61 -25.73 0.70
N ASN A 279 2.37 -25.26 0.95
CA ASN A 279 1.21 -25.62 0.13
C ASN A 279 1.18 -24.81 -1.17
N THR A 280 1.19 -23.49 -1.06
CA THR A 280 1.04 -22.60 -2.22
C THR A 280 2.24 -22.66 -3.15
N LYS A 281 3.47 -22.85 -2.65
CA LYS A 281 4.67 -23.04 -3.47
C LYS A 281 4.50 -24.10 -4.56
N THR A 282 3.78 -25.19 -4.26
CA THR A 282 3.59 -26.32 -5.17
C THR A 282 2.25 -26.26 -5.89
N ASN A 283 1.22 -25.84 -5.17
CA ASN A 283 -0.16 -25.99 -5.62
C ASN A 283 -0.77 -24.71 -6.17
N ALA A 284 -0.24 -23.53 -5.85
CA ALA A 284 -0.78 -22.30 -6.40
C ALA A 284 -0.24 -22.00 -7.82
N ASP A 285 -1.02 -21.20 -8.53
CA ASP A 285 -0.63 -20.48 -9.72
C ASP A 285 -1.56 -19.26 -9.85
N VAL A 286 -1.31 -18.37 -10.81
CA VAL A 286 -2.08 -17.13 -10.98
C VAL A 286 -2.42 -16.92 -12.45
N THR A 287 -3.51 -16.23 -12.69
CA THR A 287 -3.92 -15.71 -14.01
C THR A 287 -4.60 -14.35 -13.83
N VAL A 288 -4.88 -13.66 -14.93
CA VAL A 288 -5.62 -12.40 -14.91
C VAL A 288 -7.02 -12.57 -14.29
N LEU A 289 -7.58 -11.50 -13.76
CA LEU A 289 -8.95 -11.52 -13.22
C LEU A 289 -9.99 -11.87 -14.28
N PRO A 290 -11.07 -12.59 -13.91
CA PRO A 290 -12.17 -12.89 -14.82
C PRO A 290 -12.87 -11.60 -15.29
N GLU A 291 -13.30 -11.59 -16.55
CA GLU A 291 -13.96 -10.45 -17.17
C GLU A 291 -15.42 -10.32 -16.72
N GLY A 292 -15.84 -9.09 -16.34
CA GLY A 292 -17.24 -8.72 -16.14
C GLY A 292 -17.88 -8.22 -17.44
N VAL A 293 -18.49 -7.03 -17.40
CA VAL A 293 -18.94 -6.32 -18.60
C VAL A 293 -17.74 -5.85 -19.43
N LYS A 294 -16.66 -5.57 -18.76
CA LYS A 294 -15.33 -5.24 -19.34
C LYS A 294 -14.22 -5.78 -18.44
N ARG A 295 -13.01 -5.81 -18.98
CA ARG A 295 -11.82 -6.06 -18.17
C ARG A 295 -11.48 -4.84 -17.32
N ALA A 296 -11.12 -5.07 -16.07
CA ALA A 296 -10.50 -4.09 -15.18
C ALA A 296 -9.78 -4.81 -14.04
N THR A 297 -8.70 -4.22 -13.59
CA THR A 297 -8.01 -4.51 -12.34
C THR A 297 -7.62 -3.19 -11.69
N VAL A 298 -7.52 -3.14 -10.38
CA VAL A 298 -6.96 -1.98 -9.69
C VAL A 298 -5.45 -1.96 -9.90
N ILE A 299 -4.91 -0.79 -10.29
CA ILE A 299 -3.48 -0.53 -10.18
C ILE A 299 -3.24 0.44 -9.04
N HIS A 300 -2.33 0.09 -8.18
CA HIS A 300 -1.85 0.89 -7.07
C HIS A 300 -0.33 0.73 -6.99
N GLY A 301 0.30 1.26 -5.95
CA GLY A 301 1.72 1.12 -5.69
C GLY A 301 2.14 2.06 -4.58
N LEU A 302 3.36 1.89 -4.13
CA LEU A 302 3.92 2.64 -3.03
C LEU A 302 4.92 3.67 -3.52
N ALA A 303 5.13 4.70 -2.68
CA ALA A 303 6.24 5.62 -2.85
C ALA A 303 7.09 5.72 -1.58
N ASN A 304 8.35 6.06 -1.76
CA ASN A 304 9.19 6.58 -0.71
C ASN A 304 9.00 8.09 -0.62
N VAL A 305 8.71 8.59 0.57
CA VAL A 305 8.54 10.03 0.85
C VAL A 305 9.51 10.46 1.94
N VAL A 306 9.83 11.76 1.97
CA VAL A 306 10.72 12.37 2.97
C VAL A 306 9.90 13.22 3.92
N TYR A 307 10.16 13.10 5.21
CA TYR A 307 9.51 13.93 6.23
C TYR A 307 9.98 15.38 6.14
N ALA A 308 9.03 16.32 6.06
CA ALA A 308 9.34 17.76 5.92
C ALA A 308 10.14 18.35 7.09
N LYS A 309 10.07 17.72 8.29
CA LYS A 309 10.77 18.17 9.50
C LYS A 309 11.92 17.23 9.90
N SER A 310 12.45 16.43 8.94
CA SER A 310 13.65 15.64 9.18
C SER A 310 14.79 16.51 9.68
N ALA A 311 15.54 16.05 10.67
CA ALA A 311 16.75 16.71 11.14
C ALA A 311 17.90 16.63 10.13
N HIS A 312 17.77 15.76 9.11
CA HIS A 312 18.79 15.45 8.11
C HIS A 312 18.21 15.53 6.67
N PRO A 313 17.62 16.67 6.26
CA PRO A 313 16.86 16.77 5.02
C PRO A 313 17.69 16.42 3.76
N ASP A 314 18.93 16.89 3.67
CA ASP A 314 19.80 16.64 2.52
C ASP A 314 20.17 15.14 2.38
N GLN A 315 20.43 14.48 3.52
CA GLN A 315 20.74 13.05 3.55
C GLN A 315 19.49 12.20 3.27
N ALA A 316 18.33 12.60 3.78
CA ALA A 316 17.06 11.95 3.53
C ALA A 316 16.64 12.07 2.05
N GLU A 317 16.79 13.25 1.43
CA GLU A 317 16.56 13.47 0.00
C GLU A 317 17.50 12.60 -0.84
N LYS A 318 18.78 12.53 -0.48
CA LYS A 318 19.77 11.69 -1.15
C LYS A 318 19.43 10.21 -1.08
N PHE A 319 18.93 9.75 0.08
CA PHE A 319 18.46 8.37 0.22
C PHE A 319 17.19 8.12 -0.57
N ALA A 320 16.22 9.02 -0.58
CA ALA A 320 15.00 8.93 -1.39
C ALA A 320 15.34 8.87 -2.89
N ALA A 321 16.28 9.70 -3.36
CA ALA A 321 16.76 9.66 -4.75
C ALA A 321 17.41 8.31 -5.10
N PHE A 322 18.20 7.72 -4.18
CA PHE A 322 18.77 6.39 -4.38
C PHE A 322 17.69 5.30 -4.43
N LEU A 323 16.69 5.36 -3.54
CA LEU A 323 15.55 4.44 -3.55
C LEU A 323 14.79 4.46 -4.90
N GLY A 324 14.79 5.61 -5.59
CA GLY A 324 14.24 5.77 -6.94
C GLY A 324 15.20 5.40 -8.07
N SER A 325 16.41 4.92 -7.79
CA SER A 325 17.37 4.59 -8.84
C SER A 325 17.09 3.22 -9.47
N LYS A 326 17.54 3.06 -10.74
CA LYS A 326 17.53 1.75 -11.40
C LYS A 326 18.23 0.68 -10.58
N GLN A 327 19.32 1.03 -9.87
CA GLN A 327 20.05 0.09 -9.01
C GLN A 327 19.17 -0.44 -7.86
N ALA A 328 18.42 0.42 -7.19
CA ALA A 328 17.49 -0.02 -6.14
C ALA A 328 16.39 -0.91 -6.73
N ALA A 329 15.81 -0.51 -7.86
CA ALA A 329 14.79 -1.28 -8.55
C ALA A 329 15.30 -2.66 -9.04
N ASP A 330 16.52 -2.75 -9.56
CA ASP A 330 17.14 -4.03 -9.97
C ASP A 330 17.34 -4.96 -8.76
N ILE A 331 17.76 -4.43 -7.61
CA ILE A 331 17.87 -5.21 -6.37
C ILE A 331 16.47 -5.73 -5.96
N GLU A 332 15.47 -4.86 -5.91
CA GLU A 332 14.11 -5.21 -5.53
C GLU A 332 13.52 -6.28 -6.45
N ALA A 333 13.65 -6.10 -7.77
CA ALA A 333 13.20 -7.06 -8.77
C ALA A 333 13.87 -8.43 -8.61
N SER A 334 15.18 -8.45 -8.32
CA SER A 334 15.96 -9.69 -8.16
C SER A 334 15.55 -10.50 -6.93
N THR A 335 14.98 -9.84 -5.91
CA THR A 335 14.44 -10.52 -4.72
C THR A 335 13.06 -11.14 -4.95
N GLY A 336 12.39 -10.76 -6.04
CA GLY A 336 11.04 -11.22 -6.34
C GLY A 336 9.96 -10.65 -5.41
N THR A 337 10.27 -9.63 -4.63
CA THR A 337 9.41 -9.14 -3.55
C THR A 337 8.18 -8.42 -4.09
N VAL A 338 8.36 -7.46 -4.99
CA VAL A 338 7.29 -6.66 -5.62
C VAL A 338 7.67 -6.30 -7.05
N ILE A 339 6.73 -5.81 -7.84
CA ILE A 339 6.97 -5.30 -9.18
C ILE A 339 7.57 -3.89 -9.06
N PRO A 340 8.86 -3.66 -9.36
CA PRO A 340 9.44 -2.34 -9.24
C PRO A 340 8.78 -1.34 -10.19
N ALA A 341 8.59 -0.10 -9.75
CA ALA A 341 8.01 0.95 -10.57
C ALA A 341 8.97 1.44 -11.68
N TYR A 342 10.29 1.25 -11.53
CA TYR A 342 11.28 1.69 -12.53
C TYR A 342 11.13 0.92 -13.84
N ASN A 343 10.87 1.63 -14.94
CA ASN A 343 10.61 1.04 -16.25
C ASN A 343 11.75 0.12 -16.72
N GLY A 344 11.39 -1.05 -17.24
CA GLY A 344 12.33 -2.04 -17.78
C GLY A 344 12.97 -2.97 -16.76
N THR A 345 12.60 -2.89 -15.45
CA THR A 345 13.11 -3.79 -14.40
C THR A 345 12.16 -4.95 -14.07
N GLN A 346 10.90 -4.90 -14.50
CA GLN A 346 9.82 -5.81 -14.12
C GLN A 346 10.08 -7.28 -14.49
N GLN A 347 10.78 -7.53 -15.59
CA GLN A 347 11.01 -8.90 -16.07
C GLN A 347 11.87 -9.78 -15.15
N ALA A 348 12.68 -9.17 -14.28
CA ALA A 348 13.41 -9.93 -13.27
C ALA A 348 12.46 -10.46 -12.19
N TRP A 349 11.47 -9.66 -11.78
CA TRP A 349 10.41 -10.08 -10.86
C TRP A 349 9.55 -11.21 -11.45
N VAL A 350 9.12 -11.09 -12.70
CA VAL A 350 8.33 -12.14 -13.39
C VAL A 350 9.04 -13.50 -13.34
N LYS A 351 10.37 -13.51 -13.43
CA LYS A 351 11.19 -14.73 -13.44
C LYS A 351 11.58 -15.23 -12.05
N ALA A 352 11.29 -14.46 -10.98
CA ALA A 352 11.72 -14.81 -9.63
C ALA A 352 11.07 -16.10 -9.11
N TYR A 353 9.83 -16.37 -9.51
CA TYR A 353 9.07 -17.55 -9.10
C TYR A 353 8.52 -18.29 -10.33
N PRO A 354 9.33 -19.11 -11.01
CA PRO A 354 8.98 -19.73 -12.29
C PRO A 354 7.84 -20.76 -12.20
N GLN A 355 7.40 -21.11 -11.00
CA GLN A 355 6.23 -21.96 -10.78
C GLN A 355 4.89 -21.23 -10.93
N TYR A 356 4.88 -19.89 -11.00
CA TYR A 356 3.70 -19.04 -11.15
C TYR A 356 3.75 -18.26 -12.46
N ASP A 357 2.60 -18.04 -13.07
CA ASP A 357 2.46 -17.17 -14.24
C ASP A 357 2.37 -15.68 -13.79
N LEU A 358 3.47 -15.15 -13.24
CA LEU A 358 3.54 -13.78 -12.77
C LEU A 358 3.41 -12.74 -13.90
N GLN A 359 3.58 -13.14 -15.16
CA GLN A 359 3.37 -12.25 -16.32
C GLN A 359 1.91 -11.75 -16.35
N SER A 360 0.96 -12.53 -15.85
CA SER A 360 -0.46 -12.15 -15.76
C SER A 360 -0.67 -10.78 -15.10
N PHE A 361 0.10 -10.41 -14.07
CA PHE A 361 -0.01 -9.10 -13.43
C PHE A 361 0.42 -7.93 -14.34
N LEU A 362 1.38 -8.16 -15.23
CA LEU A 362 1.81 -7.15 -16.21
C LEU A 362 0.85 -7.07 -17.39
N ASP A 363 0.24 -8.17 -17.78
CA ASP A 363 -0.71 -8.23 -18.91
C ASP A 363 -1.97 -7.41 -18.61
N GLU A 364 -2.31 -7.23 -17.32
CA GLU A 364 -3.45 -6.44 -16.88
C GLU A 364 -3.23 -4.92 -16.96
N LEU A 365 -2.00 -4.45 -17.14
CA LEU A 365 -1.69 -3.01 -17.15
C LEU A 365 -2.44 -2.24 -18.24
N SER A 366 -2.78 -2.88 -19.36
CA SER A 366 -3.47 -2.23 -20.48
C SER A 366 -4.89 -1.80 -20.15
N TYR A 367 -5.52 -2.37 -19.13
CA TYR A 367 -6.88 -2.07 -18.67
C TYR A 367 -6.97 -1.78 -17.17
N ALA A 368 -5.83 -1.56 -16.55
CA ALA A 368 -5.76 -1.24 -15.14
C ALA A 368 -6.38 0.14 -14.83
N VAL A 369 -7.10 0.21 -13.73
CA VAL A 369 -7.77 1.41 -13.23
C VAL A 369 -7.05 1.86 -11.97
N PRO A 370 -6.62 3.12 -11.89
CA PRO A 370 -5.96 3.63 -10.69
C PRO A 370 -6.83 3.46 -9.44
N TYR A 371 -6.19 3.15 -8.31
CA TYR A 371 -6.85 3.12 -7.01
C TYR A 371 -7.60 4.45 -6.80
N PRO A 372 -8.88 4.41 -6.39
CA PRO A 372 -9.68 5.63 -6.20
C PRO A 372 -9.17 6.42 -4.99
N ILE A 373 -8.89 7.71 -5.21
CA ILE A 373 -8.36 8.60 -4.17
C ILE A 373 -9.08 9.94 -4.14
N SER A 374 -9.07 10.57 -2.97
CA SER A 374 -9.39 11.98 -2.74
C SER A 374 -8.37 12.58 -1.77
N LYS A 375 -8.59 13.79 -1.26
CA LYS A 375 -7.70 14.43 -0.28
C LYS A 375 -7.62 13.66 1.04
N ASP A 376 -8.71 13.05 1.48
CA ASP A 376 -8.78 12.24 2.70
C ASP A 376 -9.47 10.88 2.41
N THR A 377 -8.81 10.10 1.57
CA THR A 377 -9.28 8.78 1.16
C THR A 377 -9.51 7.85 2.35
N ALA A 378 -8.62 7.89 3.35
CA ALA A 378 -8.72 7.03 4.53
C ALA A 378 -10.02 7.24 5.31
N ALA A 379 -10.53 8.47 5.33
CA ALA A 379 -11.79 8.79 6.01
C ALA A 379 -12.98 8.08 5.37
N TRP A 380 -13.09 8.06 4.04
CA TRP A 380 -14.20 7.36 3.40
C TRP A 380 -13.96 5.86 3.21
N ASN A 381 -12.73 5.35 3.19
CA ASN A 381 -12.47 3.92 3.30
C ASN A 381 -13.03 3.34 4.63
N ALA A 382 -12.95 4.10 5.73
CA ALA A 382 -13.58 3.70 6.99
C ALA A 382 -15.12 3.63 6.88
N LEU A 383 -15.72 4.53 6.07
CA LEU A 383 -17.17 4.50 5.79
C LEU A 383 -17.56 3.28 4.94
N GLU A 384 -16.72 2.86 3.98
CA GLU A 384 -16.93 1.64 3.21
C GLU A 384 -17.05 0.44 4.15
N THR A 385 -16.05 0.23 4.99
CA THR A 385 -16.07 -0.87 5.95
C THR A 385 -17.33 -0.84 6.82
N SER A 386 -17.68 0.32 7.39
CA SER A 386 -18.81 0.42 8.32
C SER A 386 -20.17 0.18 7.67
N ASN A 387 -20.36 0.61 6.41
CA ASN A 387 -21.63 0.45 5.71
C ASN A 387 -21.74 -0.91 5.00
N LEU A 388 -20.66 -1.37 4.35
CA LEU A 388 -20.71 -2.61 3.56
C LEU A 388 -20.66 -3.87 4.44
N THR A 389 -20.20 -3.80 5.69
CA THR A 389 -20.22 -4.92 6.64
C THR A 389 -21.59 -5.58 6.72
N LYS A 390 -22.69 -4.80 6.76
CA LYS A 390 -24.06 -5.33 6.82
C LYS A 390 -24.50 -6.05 5.56
N ALA A 391 -23.97 -5.64 4.40
CA ALA A 391 -24.23 -6.36 3.15
C ALA A 391 -23.43 -7.67 3.08
N TRP A 392 -22.18 -7.68 3.59
CA TRP A 392 -21.33 -8.87 3.63
C TRP A 392 -21.77 -9.90 4.65
N ASP A 393 -22.37 -9.49 5.77
CA ASP A 393 -22.99 -10.39 6.75
C ASP A 393 -24.43 -10.80 6.36
N LEU A 394 -24.92 -10.29 5.22
CA LEU A 394 -26.26 -10.55 4.67
C LEU A 394 -27.43 -10.04 5.53
N SER A 395 -27.18 -9.13 6.47
CA SER A 395 -28.22 -8.54 7.31
C SER A 395 -28.93 -7.35 6.64
N GLU A 396 -28.31 -6.76 5.60
CA GLU A 396 -28.89 -5.66 4.81
C GLU A 396 -28.65 -5.91 3.31
N SER A 397 -29.53 -5.35 2.46
CA SER A 397 -29.35 -5.46 1.02
C SER A 397 -28.19 -4.58 0.53
N VAL A 398 -27.47 -5.03 -0.51
CA VAL A 398 -26.41 -4.23 -1.14
C VAL A 398 -26.90 -2.84 -1.59
N PRO A 399 -28.09 -2.70 -2.28
CA PRO A 399 -28.58 -1.37 -2.63
C PRO A 399 -28.76 -0.43 -1.43
N THR A 400 -29.24 -0.94 -0.29
CA THR A 400 -29.43 -0.12 0.91
C THR A 400 -28.08 0.32 1.50
N ALA A 401 -27.14 -0.61 1.66
CA ALA A 401 -25.79 -0.32 2.16
C ALA A 401 -25.05 0.69 1.24
N ALA A 402 -25.15 0.50 -0.08
CA ALA A 402 -24.53 1.39 -1.07
C ALA A 402 -25.13 2.81 -1.02
N SER A 403 -26.44 2.95 -0.87
CA SER A 403 -27.11 4.25 -0.73
C SER A 403 -26.70 4.99 0.54
N GLN A 404 -26.60 4.28 1.67
CA GLN A 404 -26.11 4.84 2.93
C GLN A 404 -24.67 5.29 2.81
N LEU A 405 -23.79 4.45 2.23
CA LEU A 405 -22.40 4.75 1.96
C LEU A 405 -22.27 5.99 1.07
N THR A 406 -23.02 6.05 -0.05
CA THR A 406 -23.00 7.20 -0.96
C THR A 406 -23.33 8.50 -0.23
N THR A 407 -24.36 8.49 0.61
CA THR A 407 -24.75 9.68 1.38
C THR A 407 -23.63 10.14 2.33
N GLN A 408 -23.03 9.21 3.06
CA GLN A 408 -21.97 9.51 4.03
C GLN A 408 -20.67 9.92 3.34
N MET A 409 -20.29 9.22 2.25
CA MET A 409 -19.09 9.52 1.48
C MET A 409 -19.20 10.90 0.82
N ASN A 410 -20.36 11.25 0.23
CA ASN A 410 -20.59 12.59 -0.33
C ASN A 410 -20.44 13.69 0.75
N ALA A 411 -20.90 13.44 1.98
CA ALA A 411 -20.72 14.38 3.08
C ALA A 411 -19.25 14.51 3.51
N ALA A 412 -18.45 13.44 3.41
CA ALA A 412 -17.00 13.47 3.66
C ALA A 412 -16.29 14.26 2.57
N LEU A 413 -16.53 13.95 1.29
CA LEU A 413 -15.94 14.62 0.14
C LEU A 413 -16.27 16.12 0.10
N ALA A 414 -17.48 16.53 0.49
CA ALA A 414 -17.84 17.95 0.58
C ALA A 414 -17.03 18.72 1.63
N LYS A 415 -16.52 18.06 2.68
CA LYS A 415 -15.63 18.68 3.68
C LYS A 415 -14.21 18.89 3.15
N GLU A 416 -13.74 18.03 2.24
CA GLU A 416 -12.42 18.14 1.63
C GLU A 416 -12.30 19.36 0.70
N ALA A 417 -13.43 19.84 0.17
CA ALA A 417 -13.50 20.98 -0.73
C ALA A 417 -13.48 22.34 -0.02
N GLN A 418 -13.57 22.36 1.31
CA GLN A 418 -13.48 23.56 2.15
C GLN A 418 -12.05 23.79 2.63
#